data_7887f658499900f7c6525bedad4f3b11
#
_entry.id   7887f658499900f7c6525bedad4f3b11
#
_cell.length_a   1.000
_cell.length_b   1.000
_cell.length_c   1.000
_cell.angle_alpha   90.00
_cell.angle_beta   90.00
_cell.angle_gamma   90.00
#
_symmetry.space_group_name_H-M   'P 1'
#
loop_
_entity.id
_entity.type
_entity.pdbx_description
1 polymer ?
#
loop_
_entity_poly.entity_id
_entity_poly.type
_entity_poly.pdbx_seq_one_letter_code
_entity_poly.pdbx_strand_id
1 'polypeptide(L)'
;MLDLRRLRCFAAVAETLHFGRAAQRLHMAQPPLTRQISALEEELGFRLFDRSSRAVTLTAEGSLFLPYARALLDQLERTAGFARKLAQGLAGHLTLGYASSIALSDLFTEAIRLFRERYPEVQLELLEGASAAQWAQIAEGGIDVGLGRLPPPEGQVGIEVLALGGEPLVVAVPNGDPLARQERIDLYDLRDRPLILFPLDYGSGLNELIERLYRKAGLALTRGPAGRQITSIIALVAAGQGVALVPRCSTALARAGVVYRPLAEPEALADFLVFTRRHGRSAAVEAFLAILGGLDAGETSRHI
;
A
#
# COMPACT_ATOMS: atom_id res chain seq x y z
N MET A 1 32.51 3.23 -27.46
CA MET A 1 31.29 3.41 -26.62
C MET A 1 31.43 4.71 -25.84
N LEU A 2 30.45 5.62 -25.91
CA LEU A 2 30.51 6.93 -25.25
C LEU A 2 30.63 6.78 -23.71
N ASP A 3 31.68 7.37 -23.16
CA ASP A 3 31.97 7.35 -21.71
C ASP A 3 31.36 8.60 -21.04
N LEU A 4 30.53 8.39 -20.02
CA LEU A 4 29.90 9.47 -19.23
C LEU A 4 30.90 10.43 -18.62
N ARG A 5 32.09 9.95 -18.23
CA ARG A 5 33.14 10.81 -17.70
C ARG A 5 33.65 11.79 -18.75
N ARG A 6 33.80 11.32 -20.01
CA ARG A 6 34.20 12.16 -21.15
C ARG A 6 33.14 13.19 -21.48
N LEU A 7 31.85 12.80 -21.44
CA LEU A 7 30.74 13.75 -21.66
C LEU A 7 30.69 14.82 -20.59
N ARG A 8 30.93 14.49 -19.31
CA ARG A 8 31.04 15.50 -18.23
C ARG A 8 32.19 16.46 -18.45
N CYS A 9 33.35 15.96 -18.88
CA CYS A 9 34.50 16.78 -19.23
C CYS A 9 34.16 17.75 -20.38
N PHE A 10 33.49 17.26 -21.42
CA PHE A 10 33.07 18.06 -22.54
C PHE A 10 32.08 19.17 -22.11
N ALA A 11 31.02 18.83 -21.37
CA ALA A 11 30.06 19.80 -20.88
C ALA A 11 30.71 20.88 -20.02
N ALA A 12 31.62 20.54 -19.13
CA ALA A 12 32.33 21.48 -18.28
C ALA A 12 33.25 22.45 -19.05
N VAL A 13 33.94 21.96 -20.10
CA VAL A 13 34.75 22.83 -20.98
C VAL A 13 33.84 23.70 -21.84
N ALA A 14 32.73 23.19 -22.34
CA ALA A 14 31.77 23.96 -23.14
C ALA A 14 31.13 25.12 -22.34
N GLU A 15 30.90 24.92 -21.04
CA GLU A 15 30.33 25.97 -20.17
C GLU A 15 31.34 27.03 -19.79
N THR A 16 32.59 26.66 -19.56
CA THR A 16 33.62 27.60 -19.08
C THR A 16 34.42 28.22 -20.23
N LEU A 17 34.41 27.59 -21.39
CA LEU A 17 35.27 27.91 -22.54
C LEU A 17 36.76 28.05 -22.16
N HIS A 18 37.16 27.26 -21.14
CA HIS A 18 38.51 27.33 -20.59
C HIS A 18 38.91 26.04 -19.86
N PHE A 19 39.86 25.27 -20.41
CA PHE A 19 40.29 23.99 -19.87
C PHE A 19 40.74 24.02 -18.40
N GLY A 20 41.47 25.07 -17.99
CA GLY A 20 41.91 25.23 -16.60
C GLY A 20 40.75 25.40 -15.63
N ARG A 21 39.79 26.27 -15.95
CA ARG A 21 38.57 26.50 -15.13
C ARG A 21 37.71 25.25 -15.08
N ALA A 22 37.51 24.57 -16.22
CA ALA A 22 36.80 23.29 -16.27
C ALA A 22 37.46 22.19 -15.42
N ALA A 23 38.78 22.11 -15.45
CA ALA A 23 39.54 21.16 -14.64
C ALA A 23 39.37 21.44 -13.13
N GLN A 24 39.49 22.72 -12.71
CA GLN A 24 39.20 23.11 -11.31
C GLN A 24 37.80 22.74 -10.87
N ARG A 25 36.78 23.01 -11.69
CA ARG A 25 35.39 22.68 -11.39
C ARG A 25 35.14 21.15 -11.27
N LEU A 26 35.90 20.36 -12.02
CA LEU A 26 35.82 18.90 -11.96
C LEU A 26 36.78 18.27 -10.94
N HIS A 27 37.46 19.10 -10.13
CA HIS A 27 38.46 18.68 -9.14
C HIS A 27 39.56 17.77 -9.73
N MET A 28 40.06 18.14 -10.90
CA MET A 28 41.10 17.38 -11.60
C MET A 28 42.14 18.33 -12.20
N ALA A 29 43.34 17.80 -12.56
CA ALA A 29 44.34 18.56 -13.27
C ALA A 29 43.95 18.73 -14.76
N GLN A 30 44.44 19.82 -15.39
CA GLN A 30 44.14 20.12 -16.79
C GLN A 30 44.67 19.06 -17.79
N PRO A 31 45.86 18.43 -17.63
CA PRO A 31 46.33 17.44 -18.59
C PRO A 31 45.41 16.20 -18.72
N PRO A 32 44.90 15.58 -17.62
CA PRO A 32 43.91 14.51 -17.75
C PRO A 32 42.59 14.97 -18.37
N LEU A 33 42.10 16.18 -18.12
CA LEU A 33 40.91 16.72 -18.77
C LEU A 33 41.12 16.80 -20.29
N THR A 34 42.25 17.34 -20.72
CA THR A 34 42.61 17.46 -22.14
C THR A 34 42.63 16.10 -22.82
N ARG A 35 43.19 15.08 -22.15
CA ARG A 35 43.19 13.70 -22.67
C ARG A 35 41.79 13.12 -22.83
N GLN A 36 40.88 13.39 -21.85
CA GLN A 36 39.49 12.93 -21.94
C GLN A 36 38.74 13.57 -23.13
N ILE A 37 38.96 14.85 -23.37
CA ILE A 37 38.37 15.54 -24.52
C ILE A 37 38.95 15.00 -25.85
N SER A 38 40.27 14.85 -25.96
CA SER A 38 40.88 14.31 -27.17
C SER A 38 40.40 12.87 -27.48
N ALA A 39 40.29 12.02 -26.44
CA ALA A 39 39.75 10.68 -26.60
C ALA A 39 38.26 10.67 -27.00
N LEU A 40 37.46 11.66 -26.57
CA LEU A 40 36.09 11.82 -27.00
C LEU A 40 36.01 12.26 -28.47
N GLU A 41 36.84 13.25 -28.86
CA GLU A 41 36.93 13.74 -30.26
C GLU A 41 37.36 12.60 -31.23
N GLU A 42 38.33 11.78 -30.80
CA GLU A 42 38.76 10.60 -31.55
C GLU A 42 37.64 9.57 -31.74
N GLU A 43 36.90 9.28 -30.65
CA GLU A 43 35.78 8.35 -30.65
C GLU A 43 34.61 8.84 -31.56
N LEU A 44 34.36 10.17 -31.56
CA LEU A 44 33.31 10.79 -32.37
C LEU A 44 33.71 11.00 -33.84
N GLY A 45 35.00 11.02 -34.12
CA GLY A 45 35.53 11.26 -35.45
C GLY A 45 35.51 12.75 -35.89
N PHE A 46 35.23 13.67 -34.97
CA PHE A 46 35.24 15.11 -35.19
C PHE A 46 35.70 15.90 -33.97
N ARG A 47 36.14 17.13 -34.16
CA ARG A 47 36.54 18.01 -33.05
C ARG A 47 35.35 18.66 -32.44
N LEU A 48 35.39 18.80 -31.11
CA LEU A 48 34.38 19.47 -30.29
C LEU A 48 34.77 20.94 -30.04
N PHE A 49 36.09 21.22 -29.99
CA PHE A 49 36.60 22.54 -29.70
C PHE A 49 37.63 22.98 -30.74
N ASP A 50 37.53 24.26 -31.13
CA ASP A 50 38.61 24.98 -31.77
C ASP A 50 39.53 25.57 -30.71
N ARG A 51 40.81 25.21 -30.79
CA ARG A 51 41.84 25.63 -29.83
C ARG A 51 42.80 26.60 -30.51
N SER A 52 42.67 27.87 -30.27
CA SER A 52 43.70 28.86 -30.61
C SER A 52 44.50 29.25 -29.41
N SER A 53 45.67 29.90 -29.61
CA SER A 53 46.48 30.44 -28.50
C SER A 53 45.78 31.55 -27.68
N ARG A 54 44.63 32.04 -28.16
CA ARG A 54 43.89 33.17 -27.57
C ARG A 54 42.50 32.81 -27.05
N ALA A 55 41.90 31.73 -27.51
CA ALA A 55 40.53 31.36 -27.16
C ALA A 55 40.25 29.86 -27.38
N VAL A 56 39.30 29.31 -26.57
CA VAL A 56 38.65 28.01 -26.76
C VAL A 56 37.21 28.30 -27.12
N THR A 57 36.76 27.80 -28.27
CA THR A 57 35.38 27.92 -28.75
C THR A 57 34.83 26.54 -29.16
N LEU A 58 33.54 26.34 -29.17
CA LEU A 58 32.94 25.14 -29.73
C LEU A 58 33.06 25.18 -31.26
N THR A 59 33.32 24.02 -31.86
CA THR A 59 33.13 23.82 -33.31
C THR A 59 31.61 23.83 -33.64
N ALA A 60 31.27 23.84 -34.91
CA ALA A 60 29.87 23.67 -35.35
C ALA A 60 29.29 22.32 -34.87
N GLU A 61 30.08 21.25 -35.03
CA GLU A 61 29.74 19.91 -34.57
C GLU A 61 29.65 19.85 -33.04
N GLY A 62 30.57 20.46 -32.30
CA GLY A 62 30.56 20.56 -30.82
C GLY A 62 29.30 21.29 -30.32
N SER A 63 28.91 22.38 -31.01
CA SER A 63 27.68 23.12 -30.70
C SER A 63 26.41 22.29 -30.94
N LEU A 64 26.36 21.49 -32.00
CA LEU A 64 25.27 20.58 -32.29
C LEU A 64 25.24 19.39 -31.32
N PHE A 65 26.39 18.89 -30.90
CA PHE A 65 26.48 17.72 -30.00
C PHE A 65 26.20 18.06 -28.51
N LEU A 66 26.49 19.31 -28.09
CA LEU A 66 26.34 19.74 -26.70
C LEU A 66 24.95 19.49 -26.09
N PRO A 67 23.82 19.80 -26.76
CA PRO A 67 22.48 19.50 -26.22
C PRO A 67 22.27 18.01 -25.96
N TYR A 68 22.76 17.13 -26.81
CA TYR A 68 22.65 15.67 -26.64
C TYR A 68 23.49 15.17 -25.46
N ALA A 69 24.72 15.67 -25.33
CA ALA A 69 25.59 15.33 -24.20
C ALA A 69 24.96 15.76 -22.86
N ARG A 70 24.38 16.98 -22.79
CA ARG A 70 23.64 17.47 -21.62
C ARG A 70 22.43 16.62 -21.29
N ALA A 71 21.60 16.30 -22.29
CA ALA A 71 20.40 15.47 -22.08
C ALA A 71 20.72 14.09 -21.51
N LEU A 72 21.83 13.47 -21.93
CA LEU A 72 22.30 12.18 -21.36
C LEU A 72 22.74 12.34 -19.89
N LEU A 73 23.48 13.41 -19.57
CA LEU A 73 23.93 13.67 -18.21
C LEU A 73 22.75 13.97 -17.28
N ASP A 74 21.79 14.77 -17.71
CA ASP A 74 20.56 15.06 -16.98
C ASP A 74 19.71 13.80 -16.77
N GLN A 75 19.64 12.92 -17.77
CA GLN A 75 18.94 11.64 -17.63
C GLN A 75 19.61 10.72 -16.61
N LEU A 76 20.95 10.69 -16.58
CA LEU A 76 21.69 9.94 -15.59
C LEU A 76 21.39 10.43 -14.16
N GLU A 77 21.37 11.75 -13.95
CA GLU A 77 21.06 12.35 -12.64
C GLU A 77 19.62 12.03 -12.21
N ARG A 78 18.65 12.14 -13.13
CA ARG A 78 17.26 11.72 -12.86
C ARG A 78 17.16 10.26 -12.47
N THR A 79 17.84 9.37 -13.20
CA THR A 79 17.85 7.92 -12.91
C THR A 79 18.46 7.63 -11.55
N ALA A 80 19.58 8.26 -11.22
CA ALA A 80 20.22 8.11 -9.91
C ALA A 80 19.35 8.67 -8.77
N GLY A 81 18.63 9.77 -9.02
CA GLY A 81 17.65 10.35 -8.08
C GLY A 81 16.48 9.39 -7.83
N PHE A 82 15.93 8.81 -8.88
CA PHE A 82 14.86 7.82 -8.79
C PHE A 82 15.30 6.55 -8.04
N ALA A 83 16.49 6.02 -8.33
CA ALA A 83 17.03 4.87 -7.61
C ALA A 83 17.17 5.13 -6.10
N ARG A 84 17.58 6.34 -5.70
CA ARG A 84 17.62 6.74 -4.28
C ARG A 84 16.22 6.78 -3.67
N LYS A 85 15.24 7.33 -4.36
CA LYS A 85 13.83 7.35 -3.90
C LYS A 85 13.27 5.94 -3.72
N LEU A 86 13.55 5.02 -4.65
CA LEU A 86 13.19 3.60 -4.52
C LEU A 86 13.79 2.99 -3.24
N ALA A 87 15.08 3.20 -3.01
CA ALA A 87 15.78 2.67 -1.84
C ALA A 87 15.22 3.23 -0.51
N GLN A 88 14.64 4.42 -0.54
CA GLN A 88 14.02 5.09 0.61
C GLN A 88 12.50 4.83 0.71
N GLY A 89 11.90 4.09 -0.20
CA GLY A 89 10.45 3.87 -0.26
C GLY A 89 9.63 5.11 -0.64
N LEU A 90 10.27 6.14 -1.17
CA LEU A 90 9.63 7.38 -1.62
C LEU A 90 9.07 7.30 -3.04
N ALA A 91 9.38 6.22 -3.76
CA ALA A 91 8.85 5.90 -5.09
C ALA A 91 8.71 4.38 -5.22
N GLY A 92 7.94 3.91 -6.20
CA GLY A 92 7.74 2.49 -6.47
C GLY A 92 6.28 2.10 -6.48
N HIS A 93 5.98 0.88 -6.02
CA HIS A 93 4.64 0.28 -6.01
C HIS A 93 4.36 -0.37 -4.66
N LEU A 94 3.10 -0.31 -4.23
CA LEU A 94 2.58 -0.98 -3.04
C LEU A 94 1.19 -1.55 -3.35
N THR A 95 1.05 -2.87 -3.32
CA THR A 95 -0.22 -3.57 -3.49
C THR A 95 -0.80 -3.96 -2.15
N LEU A 96 -1.97 -3.40 -1.80
CA LEU A 96 -2.70 -3.72 -0.57
C LEU A 96 -3.88 -4.64 -0.88
N GLY A 97 -3.88 -5.84 -0.27
CA GLY A 97 -5.07 -6.68 -0.18
C GLY A 97 -5.92 -6.25 1.01
N TYR A 98 -7.26 -6.30 0.89
CA TYR A 98 -8.13 -5.99 2.02
C TYR A 98 -9.43 -6.77 1.97
N ALA A 99 -9.95 -7.15 3.15
CA ALA A 99 -11.29 -7.72 3.27
C ALA A 99 -12.35 -6.62 3.20
N SER A 100 -13.53 -6.90 2.62
CA SER A 100 -14.58 -5.91 2.35
C SER A 100 -15.01 -5.07 3.55
N SER A 101 -15.01 -5.64 4.76
CA SER A 101 -15.34 -4.90 5.98
C SER A 101 -14.21 -3.98 6.46
N ILE A 102 -12.97 -4.27 6.09
CA ILE A 102 -11.80 -3.44 6.45
C ILE A 102 -11.89 -2.06 5.79
N ALA A 103 -12.35 -2.01 4.52
CA ALA A 103 -12.50 -0.76 3.78
C ALA A 103 -13.47 0.24 4.42
N LEU A 104 -14.32 -0.21 5.35
CA LEU A 104 -15.28 0.62 6.07
C LEU A 104 -14.70 1.17 7.40
N SER A 105 -13.50 0.78 7.78
CA SER A 105 -12.86 1.24 9.01
C SER A 105 -12.15 2.58 8.83
N ASP A 106 -12.18 3.42 9.87
CA ASP A 106 -11.46 4.69 9.90
C ASP A 106 -9.95 4.45 9.81
N LEU A 107 -9.45 3.36 10.46
CA LEU A 107 -8.04 2.97 10.41
C LEU A 107 -7.55 2.76 8.96
N PHE A 108 -8.32 2.06 8.13
CA PHE A 108 -7.96 1.82 6.73
C PHE A 108 -7.91 3.12 5.94
N THR A 109 -8.96 3.94 6.07
CA THR A 109 -9.07 5.21 5.33
C THR A 109 -7.94 6.16 5.72
N GLU A 110 -7.67 6.29 7.01
CA GLU A 110 -6.64 7.18 7.53
C GLU A 110 -5.23 6.70 7.17
N ALA A 111 -4.98 5.39 7.22
CA ALA A 111 -3.70 4.83 6.78
C ALA A 111 -3.41 5.14 5.31
N ILE A 112 -4.40 4.97 4.43
CA ILE A 112 -4.26 5.30 3.00
C ILE A 112 -4.03 6.80 2.82
N ARG A 113 -4.80 7.65 3.51
CA ARG A 113 -4.67 9.11 3.43
C ARG A 113 -3.25 9.55 3.81
N LEU A 114 -2.77 9.12 4.98
CA LEU A 114 -1.43 9.47 5.46
C LEU A 114 -0.32 8.92 4.57
N PHE A 115 -0.49 7.70 4.05
CA PHE A 115 0.48 7.13 3.13
C PHE A 115 0.57 7.92 1.84
N ARG A 116 -0.55 8.27 1.23
CA ARG A 116 -0.59 9.06 0.00
C ARG A 116 -0.01 10.48 0.17
N GLU A 117 -0.23 11.10 1.33
CA GLU A 117 0.36 12.40 1.65
C GLU A 117 1.89 12.34 1.79
N ARG A 118 2.41 11.30 2.47
CA ARG A 118 3.86 11.17 2.72
C ARG A 118 4.63 10.60 1.53
N TYR A 119 4.00 9.77 0.73
CA TYR A 119 4.64 9.00 -0.35
C TYR A 119 3.88 9.16 -1.68
N PRO A 120 3.74 10.38 -2.22
CA PRO A 120 2.92 10.66 -3.39
C PRO A 120 3.41 10.00 -4.68
N GLU A 121 4.71 9.65 -4.76
CA GLU A 121 5.32 8.98 -5.92
C GLU A 121 5.26 7.44 -5.84
N VAL A 122 4.73 6.87 -4.75
CA VAL A 122 4.45 5.43 -4.66
C VAL A 122 3.09 5.15 -5.29
N GLN A 123 3.06 4.29 -6.29
CA GLN A 123 1.80 3.77 -6.84
C GLN A 123 1.15 2.84 -5.83
N LEU A 124 -0.08 3.15 -5.43
CA LEU A 124 -0.89 2.33 -4.53
C LEU A 124 -1.95 1.60 -5.33
N GLU A 125 -1.95 0.27 -5.25
CA GLU A 125 -2.99 -0.60 -5.79
C GLU A 125 -3.76 -1.26 -4.65
N LEU A 126 -5.09 -1.37 -4.81
CA LEU A 126 -6.00 -1.92 -3.81
C LEU A 126 -6.73 -3.13 -4.38
N LEU A 127 -6.61 -4.30 -3.74
CA LEU A 127 -7.21 -5.56 -4.17
C LEU A 127 -8.16 -6.08 -3.08
N GLU A 128 -9.46 -6.10 -3.37
CA GLU A 128 -10.44 -6.70 -2.45
C GLU A 128 -10.40 -8.23 -2.52
N GLY A 129 -10.34 -8.87 -1.36
CA GLY A 129 -10.36 -10.32 -1.26
C GLY A 129 -10.49 -10.83 0.17
N ALA A 130 -10.98 -12.06 0.35
CA ALA A 130 -11.01 -12.71 1.65
C ALA A 130 -9.60 -12.92 2.22
N SER A 131 -9.46 -12.95 3.55
CA SER A 131 -8.16 -13.14 4.22
C SER A 131 -7.41 -14.37 3.69
N ALA A 132 -8.11 -15.50 3.49
CA ALA A 132 -7.51 -16.73 2.99
C ALA A 132 -6.90 -16.57 1.58
N ALA A 133 -7.56 -15.85 0.68
CA ALA A 133 -7.03 -15.57 -0.66
C ALA A 133 -5.81 -14.64 -0.61
N GLN A 134 -5.77 -13.70 0.33
CA GLN A 134 -4.65 -12.78 0.50
C GLN A 134 -3.36 -13.52 0.89
N TRP A 135 -3.43 -14.57 1.72
CA TRP A 135 -2.21 -15.29 2.15
C TRP A 135 -1.46 -15.92 0.98
N ALA A 136 -2.18 -16.57 0.05
CA ALA A 136 -1.57 -17.13 -1.15
C ALA A 136 -0.91 -16.04 -2.00
N GLN A 137 -1.62 -14.94 -2.24
CA GLN A 137 -1.11 -13.83 -3.03
C GLN A 137 0.10 -13.13 -2.38
N ILE A 138 0.17 -13.05 -1.03
CA ILE A 138 1.35 -12.54 -0.31
C ILE A 138 2.56 -13.47 -0.54
N ALA A 139 2.35 -14.79 -0.44
CA ALA A 139 3.41 -15.77 -0.67
C ALA A 139 3.95 -15.72 -2.11
N GLU A 140 3.08 -15.51 -3.08
CA GLU A 140 3.40 -15.39 -4.52
C GLU A 140 3.90 -14.01 -4.93
N GLY A 141 3.79 -13.00 -4.06
CA GLY A 141 4.22 -11.62 -4.33
C GLY A 141 3.22 -10.77 -5.11
N GLY A 142 1.98 -11.23 -5.28
CA GLY A 142 0.89 -10.46 -5.89
C GLY A 142 0.30 -9.39 -4.97
N ILE A 143 0.44 -9.57 -3.65
CA ILE A 143 0.08 -8.59 -2.62
C ILE A 143 1.30 -8.36 -1.73
N ASP A 144 1.57 -7.11 -1.36
CA ASP A 144 2.66 -6.74 -0.46
C ASP A 144 2.20 -6.72 1.01
N VAL A 145 1.02 -6.16 1.27
CA VAL A 145 0.38 -6.08 2.58
C VAL A 145 -1.06 -6.52 2.46
N GLY A 146 -1.48 -7.46 3.29
CA GLY A 146 -2.88 -7.88 3.41
C GLY A 146 -3.51 -7.32 4.68
N LEU A 147 -4.77 -6.91 4.60
CA LEU A 147 -5.56 -6.41 5.72
C LEU A 147 -6.83 -7.27 5.84
N GLY A 148 -6.96 -7.98 6.94
CA GLY A 148 -8.03 -8.98 7.09
C GLY A 148 -8.46 -9.23 8.52
N ARG A 149 -9.27 -10.29 8.70
CA ARG A 149 -9.87 -10.65 9.99
C ARG A 149 -9.69 -12.14 10.35
N LEU A 150 -9.00 -12.90 9.51
CA LEU A 150 -8.73 -14.31 9.73
C LEU A 150 -7.22 -14.51 9.75
N PRO A 151 -6.63 -15.01 10.84
CA PRO A 151 -5.21 -15.36 10.85
C PRO A 151 -4.96 -16.56 9.93
N PRO A 152 -3.76 -16.67 9.34
CA PRO A 152 -3.39 -17.86 8.58
C PRO A 152 -3.36 -19.09 9.50
N PRO A 153 -3.56 -20.29 8.95
CA PRO A 153 -3.46 -21.53 9.71
C PRO A 153 -2.11 -21.65 10.43
N GLU A 154 -2.12 -22.32 11.58
CA GLU A 154 -0.89 -22.60 12.30
C GLU A 154 0.11 -23.35 11.42
N GLY A 155 1.38 -22.90 11.45
CA GLY A 155 2.44 -23.50 10.64
C GLY A 155 2.59 -22.93 9.22
N GLN A 156 1.79 -21.97 8.80
CA GLN A 156 2.01 -21.31 7.51
C GLN A 156 3.32 -20.51 7.52
N VAL A 157 4.28 -20.99 6.74
CA VAL A 157 5.63 -20.40 6.66
C VAL A 157 5.63 -19.17 5.75
N GLY A 158 6.39 -18.15 6.16
CA GLY A 158 6.68 -17.00 5.28
C GLY A 158 5.77 -15.79 5.46
N ILE A 159 4.63 -15.94 6.15
CA ILE A 159 3.74 -14.83 6.48
C ILE A 159 3.98 -14.38 7.93
N GLU A 160 4.06 -13.08 8.13
CA GLU A 160 4.04 -12.42 9.43
C GLU A 160 2.67 -11.77 9.63
N VAL A 161 2.15 -11.88 10.85
CA VAL A 161 0.84 -11.33 11.24
C VAL A 161 1.05 -10.32 12.35
N LEU A 162 0.50 -9.12 12.16
CA LEU A 162 0.41 -8.09 13.19
C LEU A 162 -1.08 -7.86 13.50
N ALA A 163 -1.46 -7.94 14.77
CA ALA A 163 -2.79 -7.59 15.22
C ALA A 163 -2.82 -6.11 15.63
N LEU A 164 -3.78 -5.35 15.10
CA LEU A 164 -4.04 -3.94 15.40
C LEU A 164 -5.36 -3.80 16.18
N GLY A 165 -5.54 -4.64 17.20
CA GLY A 165 -6.76 -4.66 18.01
C GLY A 165 -7.95 -5.30 17.30
N GLY A 166 -9.14 -4.98 17.76
CA GLY A 166 -10.41 -5.50 17.24
C GLY A 166 -11.55 -4.53 17.49
N GLU A 167 -12.59 -4.62 16.71
CA GLU A 167 -13.80 -3.82 16.88
C GLU A 167 -15.01 -4.70 17.24
N PRO A 168 -15.96 -4.19 18.06
CA PRO A 168 -17.13 -4.96 18.46
C PRO A 168 -18.02 -5.27 17.26
N LEU A 169 -18.71 -6.42 17.36
CA LEU A 169 -19.79 -6.73 16.41
C LEU A 169 -21.06 -5.96 16.78
N VAL A 170 -21.81 -5.66 15.74
CA VAL A 170 -23.17 -5.15 15.81
C VAL A 170 -24.13 -6.09 15.08
N VAL A 171 -25.38 -6.10 15.47
CA VAL A 171 -26.45 -6.84 14.80
C VAL A 171 -27.12 -5.93 13.81
N ALA A 172 -27.09 -6.28 12.53
CA ALA A 172 -27.88 -5.65 11.48
C ALA A 172 -29.23 -6.37 11.39
N VAL A 173 -30.33 -5.65 11.61
CA VAL A 173 -31.70 -6.18 11.58
C VAL A 173 -32.58 -5.38 10.62
N PRO A 174 -33.60 -5.99 10.00
CA PRO A 174 -34.61 -5.25 9.26
C PRO A 174 -35.31 -4.22 10.16
N ASN A 175 -35.60 -3.04 9.64
CA ASN A 175 -36.14 -1.96 10.46
C ASN A 175 -37.53 -2.28 11.06
N GLY A 176 -38.31 -3.17 10.44
CA GLY A 176 -39.60 -3.66 10.93
C GLY A 176 -39.51 -4.81 11.93
N ASP A 177 -38.31 -5.32 12.21
CA ASP A 177 -38.10 -6.43 13.13
C ASP A 177 -38.26 -5.95 14.59
N PRO A 178 -38.88 -6.77 15.49
CA PRO A 178 -38.98 -6.45 16.92
C PRO A 178 -37.62 -6.15 17.58
N LEU A 179 -36.55 -6.83 17.15
CA LEU A 179 -35.18 -6.61 17.65
C LEU A 179 -34.67 -5.18 17.36
N ALA A 180 -35.19 -4.53 16.32
CA ALA A 180 -34.80 -3.14 15.98
C ALA A 180 -35.20 -2.13 17.07
N ARG A 181 -36.10 -2.48 18.02
CA ARG A 181 -36.53 -1.62 19.11
C ARG A 181 -35.69 -1.80 20.38
N GLN A 182 -34.88 -2.86 20.45
CA GLN A 182 -33.99 -3.08 21.60
C GLN A 182 -32.81 -2.12 21.55
N GLU A 183 -32.31 -1.69 22.69
CA GLU A 183 -31.07 -0.89 22.78
C GLU A 183 -29.83 -1.73 22.51
N ARG A 184 -29.87 -3.00 22.89
CA ARG A 184 -28.80 -4.00 22.75
C ARG A 184 -29.45 -5.36 22.49
N ILE A 185 -28.82 -6.19 21.69
CA ILE A 185 -29.30 -7.55 21.35
C ILE A 185 -28.36 -8.55 21.97
N ASP A 186 -28.90 -9.55 22.65
CA ASP A 186 -28.18 -10.71 23.15
C ASP A 186 -28.09 -11.79 22.06
N LEU A 187 -27.04 -12.59 22.07
CA LEU A 187 -26.87 -13.68 21.11
C LEU A 187 -28.01 -14.71 21.20
N TYR A 188 -28.58 -14.88 22.41
CA TYR A 188 -29.74 -15.76 22.63
C TYR A 188 -31.01 -15.30 21.89
N ASP A 189 -31.18 -13.99 21.69
CA ASP A 189 -32.29 -13.42 20.90
C ASP A 189 -32.22 -13.81 19.40
N LEU A 190 -31.03 -14.23 18.96
CA LEU A 190 -30.75 -14.61 17.58
C LEU A 190 -30.84 -16.14 17.34
N ARG A 191 -31.13 -16.97 18.36
CA ARG A 191 -31.04 -18.45 18.30
C ARG A 191 -31.86 -19.10 17.19
N ASP A 192 -33.05 -18.56 16.86
CA ASP A 192 -33.95 -19.09 15.85
C ASP A 192 -33.99 -18.24 14.57
N ARG A 193 -33.04 -17.31 14.44
CA ARG A 193 -33.00 -16.36 13.32
C ARG A 193 -32.06 -16.82 12.22
N PRO A 194 -32.47 -16.77 10.94
CA PRO A 194 -31.54 -17.00 9.85
C PRO A 194 -30.43 -15.93 9.86
N LEU A 195 -29.16 -16.39 9.99
CA LEU A 195 -27.99 -15.52 9.89
C LEU A 195 -27.50 -15.45 8.45
N ILE A 196 -27.40 -14.23 7.94
CA ILE A 196 -26.81 -13.93 6.64
C ILE A 196 -25.29 -13.81 6.85
N LEU A 197 -24.54 -14.71 6.23
CA LEU A 197 -23.11 -14.90 6.43
C LEU A 197 -22.38 -14.85 5.09
N PHE A 198 -21.06 -14.86 5.12
CA PHE A 198 -20.27 -15.18 3.95
C PHE A 198 -20.43 -16.66 3.56
N PRO A 199 -20.24 -17.04 2.27
CA PRO A 199 -20.18 -18.44 1.87
C PRO A 199 -19.16 -19.23 2.69
N LEU A 200 -19.39 -20.52 2.89
CA LEU A 200 -18.51 -21.39 3.71
C LEU A 200 -17.08 -21.46 3.15
N ASP A 201 -16.96 -21.46 1.85
CA ASP A 201 -15.69 -21.52 1.10
C ASP A 201 -14.97 -20.18 0.95
N TYR A 202 -15.54 -19.11 1.51
CA TYR A 202 -15.01 -17.75 1.31
C TYR A 202 -13.73 -17.45 2.13
N GLY A 203 -13.48 -18.21 3.22
CA GLY A 203 -12.33 -17.94 4.10
C GLY A 203 -12.47 -16.64 4.88
N SER A 204 -13.63 -16.41 5.47
CA SER A 204 -13.96 -15.21 6.25
C SER A 204 -13.75 -15.45 7.74
N GLY A 205 -12.86 -14.65 8.38
CA GLY A 205 -12.69 -14.68 9.83
C GLY A 205 -13.94 -14.26 10.60
N LEU A 206 -14.85 -13.53 9.99
CA LEU A 206 -16.12 -13.16 10.60
C LEU A 206 -17.02 -14.38 10.79
N ASN A 207 -17.07 -15.30 9.82
CA ASN A 207 -17.81 -16.54 9.97
C ASN A 207 -17.27 -17.37 11.14
N GLU A 208 -15.94 -17.52 11.21
CA GLU A 208 -15.30 -18.30 12.30
C GLU A 208 -15.56 -17.68 13.68
N LEU A 209 -15.51 -16.36 13.78
CA LEU A 209 -15.85 -15.64 15.00
C LEU A 209 -17.30 -15.93 15.42
N ILE A 210 -18.27 -15.78 14.51
CA ILE A 210 -19.69 -15.98 14.77
C ILE A 210 -19.95 -17.44 15.17
N GLU A 211 -19.38 -18.41 14.46
CA GLU A 211 -19.53 -19.83 14.81
C GLU A 211 -18.94 -20.15 16.18
N ARG A 212 -17.81 -19.55 16.53
CA ARG A 212 -17.21 -19.70 17.86
C ARG A 212 -18.10 -19.12 18.96
N LEU A 213 -18.72 -17.95 18.75
CA LEU A 213 -19.65 -17.33 19.69
C LEU A 213 -20.88 -18.21 19.92
N TYR A 214 -21.53 -18.70 18.85
CA TYR A 214 -22.68 -19.60 18.93
C TYR A 214 -22.35 -20.91 19.66
N ARG A 215 -21.22 -21.51 19.32
CA ARG A 215 -20.75 -22.75 19.97
C ARG A 215 -20.49 -22.53 21.47
N LYS A 216 -19.86 -21.42 21.84
CA LYS A 216 -19.60 -21.08 23.25
C LYS A 216 -20.90 -20.86 24.05
N ALA A 217 -21.92 -20.27 23.40
CA ALA A 217 -23.23 -20.05 23.99
C ALA A 217 -24.12 -21.32 23.99
N GLY A 218 -23.67 -22.44 23.40
CA GLY A 218 -24.46 -23.65 23.26
C GLY A 218 -25.65 -23.52 22.31
N LEU A 219 -25.58 -22.55 21.36
CA LEU A 219 -26.65 -22.27 20.42
C LEU A 219 -26.39 -22.92 19.06
N ALA A 220 -27.46 -23.40 18.42
CA ALA A 220 -27.42 -23.82 17.02
C ALA A 220 -27.46 -22.59 16.10
N LEU A 221 -26.59 -22.57 15.09
CA LEU A 221 -26.55 -21.52 14.11
C LEU A 221 -27.40 -21.88 12.90
N THR A 222 -28.46 -21.10 12.65
CA THR A 222 -29.30 -21.25 11.46
C THR A 222 -28.76 -20.35 10.34
N ARG A 223 -28.27 -20.95 9.24
CA ARG A 223 -27.74 -20.18 8.11
C ARG A 223 -28.88 -19.72 7.21
N GLY A 224 -28.88 -18.42 6.91
CA GLY A 224 -29.69 -17.81 5.86
C GLY A 224 -28.95 -17.77 4.51
N PRO A 225 -29.43 -16.95 3.56
CA PRO A 225 -28.70 -16.66 2.32
C PRO A 225 -27.29 -16.14 2.57
N ALA A 226 -26.36 -16.38 1.63
CA ALA A 226 -24.97 -15.92 1.76
C ALA A 226 -24.69 -14.69 0.87
N GLY A 227 -23.84 -13.78 1.36
CA GLY A 227 -23.32 -12.64 0.60
C GLY A 227 -21.78 -12.66 0.56
N ARG A 228 -21.17 -12.37 -0.58
CA ARG A 228 -19.71 -12.34 -0.73
C ARG A 228 -19.07 -11.03 -0.28
N GLN A 229 -19.87 -9.98 -0.06
CA GLN A 229 -19.43 -8.65 0.40
C GLN A 229 -20.35 -8.17 1.53
N ILE A 230 -19.84 -7.35 2.41
CA ILE A 230 -20.64 -6.72 3.48
C ILE A 230 -21.85 -5.97 2.92
N THR A 231 -21.68 -5.28 1.80
CA THR A 231 -22.76 -4.57 1.11
C THR A 231 -23.90 -5.51 0.68
N SER A 232 -23.58 -6.70 0.17
CA SER A 232 -24.56 -7.74 -0.20
C SER A 232 -25.25 -8.33 1.02
N ILE A 233 -24.51 -8.57 2.12
CA ILE A 233 -25.07 -9.03 3.40
C ILE A 233 -26.09 -8.02 3.91
N ILE A 234 -25.73 -6.73 3.98
CA ILE A 234 -26.63 -5.67 4.43
C ILE A 234 -27.84 -5.50 3.50
N ALA A 235 -27.67 -5.72 2.18
CA ALA A 235 -28.78 -5.71 1.23
C ALA A 235 -29.79 -6.84 1.49
N LEU A 236 -29.31 -8.03 1.83
CA LEU A 236 -30.18 -9.18 2.18
C LEU A 236 -30.91 -8.94 3.50
N VAL A 237 -30.25 -8.30 4.50
CA VAL A 237 -30.93 -7.86 5.73
C VAL A 237 -32.05 -6.87 5.40
N ALA A 238 -31.79 -5.84 4.57
CA ALA A 238 -32.81 -4.89 4.15
C ALA A 238 -34.00 -5.56 3.45
N ALA A 239 -33.75 -6.66 2.72
CA ALA A 239 -34.77 -7.46 2.05
C ALA A 239 -35.52 -8.42 2.99
N GLY A 240 -35.25 -8.40 4.30
CA GLY A 240 -35.93 -9.25 5.29
C GLY A 240 -35.53 -10.72 5.24
N GLN A 241 -34.39 -11.06 4.63
CA GLN A 241 -33.96 -12.46 4.47
C GLN A 241 -33.28 -13.04 5.73
N GLY A 242 -33.17 -12.25 6.79
CA GLY A 242 -32.57 -12.64 8.07
C GLY A 242 -31.87 -11.47 8.73
N VAL A 243 -31.00 -11.78 9.68
CA VAL A 243 -30.17 -10.80 10.41
C VAL A 243 -28.69 -11.09 10.16
N ALA A 244 -27.81 -10.12 10.44
CA ALA A 244 -26.39 -10.35 10.29
C ALA A 244 -25.60 -9.78 11.49
N LEU A 245 -24.53 -10.49 11.87
CA LEU A 245 -23.51 -9.99 12.77
C LEU A 245 -22.38 -9.42 11.93
N VAL A 246 -22.11 -8.13 12.08
CA VAL A 246 -21.10 -7.42 11.27
C VAL A 246 -20.22 -6.54 12.17
N PRO A 247 -18.97 -6.25 11.77
CA PRO A 247 -18.14 -5.31 12.51
C PRO A 247 -18.78 -3.93 12.59
N ARG A 248 -18.55 -3.21 13.67
CA ARG A 248 -19.15 -1.89 13.94
C ARG A 248 -18.92 -0.88 12.81
N CYS A 249 -17.77 -0.91 12.14
CA CYS A 249 -17.50 -0.06 10.98
C CYS A 249 -18.54 -0.21 9.86
N SER A 250 -19.23 -1.34 9.79
CA SER A 250 -20.31 -1.58 8.80
C SER A 250 -21.51 -0.67 8.99
N THR A 251 -21.65 0.00 10.15
CA THR A 251 -22.71 1.01 10.39
C THR A 251 -22.56 2.22 9.46
N ALA A 252 -21.37 2.46 8.90
CA ALA A 252 -21.15 3.46 7.85
C ALA A 252 -21.98 3.19 6.58
N LEU A 253 -22.43 1.93 6.37
CA LEU A 253 -23.38 1.57 5.34
C LEU A 253 -24.81 1.88 5.79
N ALA A 254 -25.13 3.17 5.92
CA ALA A 254 -26.46 3.64 6.26
C ALA A 254 -27.46 3.28 5.13
N ARG A 255 -28.07 2.09 5.20
CA ARG A 255 -29.04 1.60 4.22
C ARG A 255 -30.46 1.73 4.74
N ALA A 256 -31.36 2.32 3.96
CA ALA A 256 -32.78 2.30 4.26
C ALA A 256 -33.29 0.85 4.45
N GLY A 257 -34.08 0.64 5.51
CA GLY A 257 -34.60 -0.69 5.85
C GLY A 257 -33.72 -1.52 6.79
N VAL A 258 -32.58 -1.02 7.22
CA VAL A 258 -31.68 -1.68 8.20
C VAL A 258 -31.46 -0.82 9.42
N VAL A 259 -31.50 -1.44 10.59
CA VAL A 259 -31.10 -0.85 11.87
C VAL A 259 -29.96 -1.66 12.44
N TYR A 260 -28.95 -0.98 13.00
CA TYR A 260 -27.82 -1.61 13.69
C TYR A 260 -28.01 -1.48 15.19
N ARG A 261 -27.78 -2.57 15.93
CA ARG A 261 -27.80 -2.61 17.38
C ARG A 261 -26.54 -3.22 17.93
N PRO A 262 -26.01 -2.72 19.03
CA PRO A 262 -24.86 -3.35 19.70
C PRO A 262 -25.17 -4.80 20.07
N LEU A 263 -24.23 -5.69 19.87
CA LEU A 263 -24.27 -7.05 20.42
C LEU A 263 -23.84 -7.01 21.89
N ALA A 264 -24.43 -7.86 22.73
CA ALA A 264 -24.22 -7.82 24.19
C ALA A 264 -22.88 -8.45 24.61
N GLU A 265 -22.36 -9.38 23.83
CA GLU A 265 -21.16 -10.16 24.10
C GLU A 265 -19.88 -9.33 23.97
N PRO A 266 -19.17 -9.02 25.06
CA PRO A 266 -17.97 -8.18 25.03
C PRO A 266 -16.79 -8.85 24.29
N GLU A 267 -16.78 -10.18 24.22
CA GLU A 267 -15.77 -10.94 23.47
C GLU A 267 -16.05 -11.04 21.97
N ALA A 268 -17.15 -10.49 21.50
CA ALA A 268 -17.50 -10.45 20.07
C ALA A 268 -16.72 -9.34 19.36
N LEU A 269 -15.40 -9.50 19.32
CA LEU A 269 -14.47 -8.58 18.68
C LEU A 269 -13.98 -9.15 17.37
N ALA A 270 -14.17 -8.40 16.28
CA ALA A 270 -13.63 -8.71 14.97
C ALA A 270 -12.23 -8.13 14.84
N ASP A 271 -11.22 -9.00 14.85
CA ASP A 271 -9.82 -8.60 14.79
C ASP A 271 -9.51 -7.78 13.52
N PHE A 272 -8.57 -6.85 13.64
CA PHE A 272 -7.92 -6.19 12.53
C PHE A 272 -6.50 -6.74 12.42
N LEU A 273 -6.26 -7.53 11.37
CA LEU A 273 -5.00 -8.24 11.14
C LEU A 273 -4.30 -7.71 9.91
N VAL A 274 -2.99 -7.54 10.03
CA VAL A 274 -2.10 -7.16 8.93
C VAL A 274 -1.23 -8.36 8.58
N PHE A 275 -1.15 -8.69 7.31
CA PHE A 275 -0.36 -9.80 6.78
C PHE A 275 0.75 -9.26 5.88
N THR A 276 1.96 -9.74 6.07
CA THR A 276 3.09 -9.40 5.20
C THR A 276 4.01 -10.60 5.01
N ARG A 277 4.89 -10.54 4.03
CA ARG A 277 6.02 -11.47 3.99
C ARG A 277 6.93 -11.22 5.18
N ARG A 278 7.44 -12.29 5.77
CA ARG A 278 8.37 -12.21 6.91
C ARG A 278 9.71 -11.58 6.52
N HIS A 279 10.15 -11.77 5.28
CA HIS A 279 11.43 -11.27 4.77
C HIS A 279 11.27 -10.62 3.40
N GLY A 280 12.21 -9.76 3.03
CA GLY A 280 12.25 -9.13 1.70
C GLY A 280 11.18 -8.06 1.49
N ARG A 281 10.70 -7.42 2.55
CA ARG A 281 9.78 -6.28 2.45
C ARG A 281 10.48 -5.09 1.83
N SER A 282 9.76 -4.38 0.96
CA SER A 282 10.24 -3.13 0.38
C SER A 282 10.18 -1.99 1.40
N ALA A 283 10.93 -0.93 1.16
CA ALA A 283 10.87 0.27 2.01
C ALA A 283 9.47 0.91 2.03
N ALA A 284 8.67 0.77 0.96
CA ALA A 284 7.29 1.23 0.92
C ALA A 284 6.38 0.41 1.85
N VAL A 285 6.58 -0.90 1.94
CA VAL A 285 5.89 -1.79 2.90
C VAL A 285 6.20 -1.37 4.33
N GLU A 286 7.48 -1.20 4.67
CA GLU A 286 7.90 -0.78 6.02
C GLU A 286 7.31 0.60 6.39
N ALA A 287 7.28 1.53 5.43
CA ALA A 287 6.67 2.85 5.62
C ALA A 287 5.15 2.75 5.90
N PHE A 288 4.44 1.88 5.19
CA PHE A 288 3.00 1.67 5.41
C PHE A 288 2.73 1.00 6.76
N LEU A 289 3.51 -0.01 7.14
CA LEU A 289 3.42 -0.66 8.46
C LEU A 289 3.67 0.32 9.61
N ALA A 290 4.64 1.23 9.47
CA ALA A 290 4.93 2.25 10.47
C ALA A 290 3.73 3.23 10.65
N ILE A 291 3.01 3.56 9.56
CA ILE A 291 1.80 4.38 9.63
C ILE A 291 0.70 3.63 10.38
N LEU A 292 0.45 2.36 10.06
CA LEU A 292 -0.55 1.53 10.74
C LEU A 292 -0.27 1.41 12.24
N GLY A 293 0.97 1.13 12.63
CA GLY A 293 1.36 1.04 14.05
C GLY A 293 1.22 2.37 14.79
N GLY A 294 1.44 3.50 14.12
CA GLY A 294 1.24 4.83 14.70
C GLY A 294 -0.24 5.18 14.94
N LEU A 295 -1.15 4.67 14.11
CA LEU A 295 -2.59 4.87 14.24
C LEU A 295 -3.18 4.01 15.36
N ASP A 296 -2.77 2.73 15.48
CA ASP A 296 -3.21 1.82 16.53
C ASP A 296 -2.87 2.35 17.94
N ALA A 297 -1.63 2.84 18.13
CA ALA A 297 -1.21 3.48 19.37
C ALA A 297 -2.03 4.75 19.72
N GLY A 298 -2.52 5.47 18.71
CA GLY A 298 -3.35 6.67 18.88
C GLY A 298 -4.80 6.37 19.30
N GLU A 299 -5.39 5.28 18.82
CA GLU A 299 -6.74 4.84 19.21
C GLU A 299 -6.78 4.29 20.63
N THR A 300 -5.77 3.53 21.04
CA THR A 300 -5.63 3.02 22.43
C THR A 300 -5.56 4.16 23.44
N SER A 301 -5.04 5.33 23.06
CA SER A 301 -4.94 6.51 23.94
C SER A 301 -6.23 7.35 24.02
N ARG A 302 -7.21 7.13 23.14
CA ARG A 302 -8.50 7.88 23.13
C ARG A 302 -9.63 7.17 23.89
N HIS A 303 -9.39 5.95 24.37
CA HIS A 303 -10.37 5.13 25.09
C HIS A 303 -9.97 4.89 26.58
N ILE A 304 -8.99 5.64 27.10
CA ILE A 304 -8.65 5.81 28.51
C ILE A 304 -9.04 7.25 28.90
#